data_a23f2b53cec3ec440196d38a0b09ff7d
#
_entry.id   a23f2b53cec3ec440196d38a0b09ff7d
#
_cell.length_a   1.000
_cell.length_b   1.000
_cell.length_c   1.000
_cell.angle_alpha   90.00
_cell.angle_beta   90.00
_cell.angle_gamma   90.00
#
_symmetry.space_group_name_H-M   'P 1'
#
loop_
_entity.id
_entity.type
_entity.pdbx_description
1 polymer ?
#
loop_
_entity_poly.entity_id
_entity_poly.type
_entity_poly.pdbx_seq_one_letter_code
_entity_poly.pdbx_strand_id
1 'polypeptide(L)'
;MTKIIMVTEFKKNSPNGSVNRPKWEIEALQRKGFTNIELVDEFNKTKINQISDDSLIHAQQLSGRLLKKSKYIADVHGLEYLHSSWLSKGYSFSSWRHWSFIAKKYFYKKLEHKIFRNSKHIICAGERIYDIVKNIQTATVVRNSVFLEKYKPTKCKKLKIALVGPFLPGKINYFGLDMIKFVVKQSEDIEFVFIGPTDKKFKDALQFKNTKFTGKVDNYIETLRSCSVLLAPYPDYAYYLGSKTKFLEAAACEMPIITTPVGNLDFQNDYVCLGKTKQELVEQIHYLKNESVRKDLGKKLRNEISRKYNAEIEVDKLIKIYKELA
;
A
#
# COMPACT_ATOMS: atom_id res chain seq x y z
N MET A 1 12.77 28.03 -9.98
CA MET A 1 11.93 27.04 -9.26
C MET A 1 12.71 26.49 -8.09
N THR A 2 12.11 26.47 -6.90
CA THR A 2 12.69 25.91 -5.68
C THR A 2 13.05 24.44 -5.91
N LYS A 3 14.22 24.00 -5.46
CA LYS A 3 14.62 22.60 -5.53
C LYS A 3 13.79 21.79 -4.57
N ILE A 4 13.19 20.67 -5.04
CA ILE A 4 12.42 19.72 -4.22
C ILE A 4 13.30 18.52 -3.92
N ILE A 5 13.46 18.20 -2.65
CA ILE A 5 14.22 17.03 -2.21
C ILE A 5 13.28 16.07 -1.48
N MET A 6 13.01 14.93 -2.08
CA MET A 6 12.27 13.85 -1.43
C MET A 6 13.23 12.94 -0.67
N VAL A 7 13.01 12.80 0.64
CA VAL A 7 13.83 11.92 1.49
C VAL A 7 13.02 10.68 1.85
N THR A 8 13.57 9.50 1.58
CA THR A 8 12.92 8.21 1.87
C THR A 8 13.75 7.35 2.82
N GLU A 9 13.08 6.60 3.68
CA GLU A 9 13.73 5.67 4.62
C GLU A 9 14.19 4.34 3.98
N PHE A 10 13.90 4.12 2.71
CA PHE A 10 14.27 2.90 1.99
C PHE A 10 15.30 3.20 0.91
N LYS A 11 16.18 2.24 0.64
CA LYS A 11 17.08 2.31 -0.52
C LYS A 11 16.25 2.48 -1.80
N LYS A 12 16.68 3.36 -2.67
CA LYS A 12 16.01 3.75 -3.94
C LYS A 12 15.53 2.55 -4.78
N ASN A 13 16.24 1.42 -4.71
CA ASN A 13 15.94 0.19 -5.45
C ASN A 13 15.28 -0.91 -4.58
N SER A 14 14.81 -0.58 -3.39
CA SER A 14 14.13 -1.55 -2.53
C SER A 14 12.82 -2.05 -3.18
N PRO A 15 12.49 -3.35 -3.09
CA PRO A 15 11.22 -3.90 -3.57
C PRO A 15 10.03 -3.59 -2.66
N ASN A 16 10.20 -2.74 -1.65
CA ASN A 16 9.13 -2.38 -0.73
C ASN A 16 8.12 -1.43 -1.36
N GLY A 17 6.82 -1.67 -1.12
CA GLY A 17 5.72 -0.84 -1.61
C GLY A 17 5.80 0.64 -1.19
N SER A 18 6.46 0.92 -0.05
CA SER A 18 6.71 2.29 0.43
C SER A 18 7.58 3.15 -0.50
N VAL A 19 8.37 2.52 -1.39
CA VAL A 19 9.16 3.24 -2.40
C VAL A 19 8.32 3.61 -3.63
N ASN A 20 7.15 3.01 -3.80
CA ASN A 20 6.29 3.28 -4.96
C ASN A 20 5.68 4.68 -4.88
N ARG A 21 5.36 5.16 -3.67
CA ARG A 21 4.75 6.47 -3.50
C ARG A 21 5.66 7.61 -4.00
N PRO A 22 6.88 7.81 -3.51
CA PRO A 22 7.75 8.86 -4.04
C PRO A 22 8.04 8.71 -5.54
N LYS A 23 8.02 7.51 -6.09
CA LYS A 23 8.24 7.29 -7.54
C LYS A 23 7.08 7.86 -8.37
N TRP A 24 5.83 7.54 -8.02
CA TRP A 24 4.70 8.09 -8.77
C TRP A 24 4.56 9.60 -8.57
N GLU A 25 4.85 10.10 -7.36
CA GLU A 25 4.83 11.53 -7.08
C GLU A 25 5.86 12.29 -7.93
N ILE A 26 7.09 11.79 -8.00
CA ILE A 26 8.14 12.39 -8.85
C ILE A 26 7.72 12.35 -10.31
N GLU A 27 7.24 11.22 -10.81
CA GLU A 27 6.81 11.09 -12.19
C GLU A 27 5.65 12.06 -12.50
N ALA A 28 4.67 12.17 -11.61
CA ALA A 28 3.54 13.06 -11.77
C ALA A 28 3.96 14.53 -11.75
N LEU A 29 4.84 14.90 -10.85
CA LEU A 29 5.41 16.26 -10.79
C LEU A 29 6.22 16.59 -12.04
N GLN A 30 7.03 15.66 -12.55
CA GLN A 30 7.79 15.86 -13.80
C GLN A 30 6.87 16.05 -14.99
N ARG A 31 5.77 15.33 -15.09
CA ARG A 31 4.74 15.54 -16.13
C ARG A 31 4.09 16.92 -16.05
N LYS A 32 4.02 17.50 -14.85
CA LYS A 32 3.52 18.88 -14.62
C LYS A 32 4.60 19.96 -14.74
N GLY A 33 5.81 19.61 -15.23
CA GLY A 33 6.89 20.54 -15.49
C GLY A 33 7.85 20.81 -14.32
N PHE A 34 7.74 20.08 -13.22
CA PHE A 34 8.69 20.17 -12.11
C PHE A 34 9.92 19.30 -12.42
N THR A 35 11.00 19.92 -12.90
CA THR A 35 12.22 19.20 -13.30
C THR A 35 13.29 19.14 -12.23
N ASN A 36 13.27 20.07 -11.25
CA ASN A 36 14.29 20.17 -10.20
C ASN A 36 13.89 19.37 -8.96
N ILE A 37 13.79 18.04 -9.11
CA ILE A 37 13.40 17.10 -8.05
C ILE A 37 14.51 16.05 -7.87
N GLU A 38 14.91 15.84 -6.62
CA GLU A 38 15.90 14.83 -6.25
C GLU A 38 15.32 13.86 -5.21
N LEU A 39 15.53 12.54 -5.43
CA LEU A 39 15.20 11.50 -4.45
C LEU A 39 16.47 11.08 -3.71
N VAL A 40 16.48 11.27 -2.40
CA VAL A 40 17.58 10.92 -1.50
C VAL A 40 17.10 9.84 -0.52
N ASP A 41 17.85 8.75 -0.40
CA ASP A 41 17.60 7.76 0.63
C ASP A 41 18.33 8.12 1.96
N GLU A 42 17.77 7.69 3.08
CA GLU A 42 18.27 8.01 4.42
C GLU A 42 19.67 7.48 4.73
N PHE A 43 20.15 6.52 3.93
CA PHE A 43 21.47 5.95 4.10
C PHE A 43 22.56 6.89 3.56
N ASN A 44 22.19 7.86 2.73
CA ASN A 44 23.10 8.87 2.22
C ASN A 44 23.16 10.10 3.16
N LYS A 45 23.73 9.91 4.34
CA LYS A 45 23.84 10.96 5.37
C LYS A 45 24.58 12.20 4.87
N THR A 46 25.58 12.02 4.02
CA THR A 46 26.35 13.12 3.43
C THR A 46 25.42 14.04 2.63
N LYS A 47 24.61 13.47 1.74
CA LYS A 47 23.64 14.26 0.96
C LYS A 47 22.61 14.94 1.85
N ILE A 48 22.08 14.25 2.87
CA ILE A 48 21.11 14.82 3.80
C ILE A 48 21.70 16.04 4.52
N ASN A 49 22.95 15.95 4.96
CA ASN A 49 23.63 17.07 5.65
C ASN A 49 23.97 18.23 4.71
N GLN A 50 24.00 18.01 3.40
CA GLN A 50 24.30 19.01 2.37
C GLN A 50 23.03 19.63 1.77
N ILE A 51 21.84 19.29 2.26
CA ILE A 51 20.60 19.88 1.77
C ILE A 51 20.61 21.37 2.07
N SER A 52 20.52 22.18 1.02
CA SER A 52 20.45 23.64 1.13
C SER A 52 19.18 24.08 1.84
N ASP A 53 19.30 25.13 2.64
CA ASP A 53 18.17 25.73 3.36
C ASP A 53 17.07 26.27 2.45
N ASP A 54 17.39 26.60 1.18
CA ASP A 54 16.46 27.08 0.15
C ASP A 54 15.67 25.93 -0.53
N SER A 55 15.98 24.67 -0.19
CA SER A 55 15.27 23.51 -0.74
C SER A 55 13.98 23.24 0.00
N LEU A 56 12.93 22.86 -0.73
CA LEU A 56 11.72 22.30 -0.15
C LEU A 56 11.93 20.79 0.10
N ILE A 57 11.91 20.40 1.37
CA ILE A 57 12.14 18.99 1.75
C ILE A 57 10.81 18.29 1.95
N HIS A 58 10.63 17.15 1.25
CA HIS A 58 9.49 16.27 1.39
C HIS A 58 9.96 14.93 1.98
N ALA A 59 9.67 14.71 3.26
CA ALA A 59 10.15 13.58 4.05
C ALA A 59 9.10 12.47 4.09
N GLN A 60 9.42 11.32 3.53
CA GLN A 60 8.56 10.14 3.50
C GLN A 60 8.64 9.35 4.82
N GLN A 61 7.52 9.06 5.45
CA GLN A 61 7.41 8.27 6.68
C GLN A 61 8.30 8.80 7.82
N LEU A 62 9.14 7.95 8.38
CA LEU A 62 10.01 8.29 9.50
C LEU A 62 11.28 9.07 9.11
N SER A 63 11.53 9.31 7.82
CA SER A 63 12.75 10.02 7.38
C SER A 63 12.84 11.46 7.93
N GLY A 64 11.73 12.06 8.30
CA GLY A 64 11.71 13.36 9.00
C GLY A 64 12.51 13.40 10.31
N ARG A 65 12.83 12.24 10.92
CA ARG A 65 13.68 12.17 12.13
C ARG A 65 15.12 12.63 11.91
N LEU A 66 15.56 12.61 10.65
CA LEU A 66 16.91 12.99 10.25
C LEU A 66 17.05 14.47 9.91
N LEU A 67 15.94 15.20 9.90
CA LEU A 67 15.87 16.56 9.40
C LEU A 67 15.78 17.59 10.52
N LYS A 68 16.23 18.80 10.24
CA LYS A 68 16.13 19.93 11.16
C LYS A 68 14.66 20.37 11.31
N LYS A 69 14.33 20.89 12.46
CA LYS A 69 12.99 21.37 12.80
C LYS A 69 12.45 22.39 11.79
N SER A 70 11.17 22.29 11.46
CA SER A 70 10.40 23.25 10.64
C SER A 70 10.92 23.47 9.22
N LYS A 71 11.68 22.53 8.66
CA LYS A 71 12.24 22.66 7.30
C LYS A 71 11.71 21.63 6.30
N TYR A 72 10.70 20.84 6.67
CA TYR A 72 10.21 19.77 5.82
C TYR A 72 8.70 19.59 5.90
N ILE A 73 8.17 18.96 4.88
CA ILE A 73 6.82 18.38 4.83
C ILE A 73 6.93 16.92 5.23
N ALA A 74 6.08 16.44 6.15
CA ALA A 74 6.02 15.04 6.53
C ALA A 74 4.95 14.32 5.71
N ASP A 75 5.31 13.30 4.92
CA ASP A 75 4.39 12.47 4.16
C ASP A 75 4.16 11.14 4.86
N VAL A 76 2.91 10.89 5.25
CA VAL A 76 2.51 9.79 6.13
C VAL A 76 1.69 8.77 5.36
N HIS A 77 2.29 7.58 5.13
CA HIS A 77 1.62 6.47 4.42
C HIS A 77 0.90 5.52 5.37
N GLY A 78 1.26 5.54 6.64
CA GLY A 78 0.73 4.74 7.73
C GLY A 78 1.31 5.24 9.04
N LEU A 79 0.84 4.71 10.15
CA LEU A 79 1.34 5.06 11.48
C LEU A 79 1.97 3.82 12.13
N GLU A 80 3.29 3.85 12.27
CA GLU A 80 4.09 2.73 12.77
C GLU A 80 3.71 2.34 14.20
N TYR A 81 3.29 3.31 15.02
CA TYR A 81 2.82 3.00 16.38
C TYR A 81 1.50 2.22 16.38
N LEU A 82 0.58 2.51 15.46
CA LEU A 82 -0.66 1.73 15.30
C LEU A 82 -0.37 0.37 14.69
N HIS A 83 0.48 0.33 13.65
CA HIS A 83 0.93 -0.91 13.04
C HIS A 83 1.55 -1.85 14.10
N SER A 84 2.45 -1.35 14.94
CA SER A 84 3.04 -2.11 16.05
C SER A 84 1.98 -2.58 17.05
N SER A 85 0.99 -1.73 17.39
CA SER A 85 -0.12 -2.09 18.26
C SER A 85 -0.97 -3.23 17.70
N TRP A 86 -1.17 -3.28 16.39
CA TRP A 86 -1.95 -4.34 15.77
C TRP A 86 -1.15 -5.63 15.63
N LEU A 87 0.13 -5.52 15.26
CA LEU A 87 1.01 -6.70 15.18
C LEU A 87 1.13 -7.42 16.53
N SER A 88 1.10 -6.68 17.65
CA SER A 88 1.12 -7.33 18.97
C SER A 88 -0.06 -8.28 19.17
N LYS A 89 -1.25 -7.96 18.62
CA LYS A 89 -2.45 -8.80 18.72
C LYS A 89 -2.33 -10.14 17.99
N GLY A 90 -1.42 -10.25 17.02
CA GLY A 90 -1.13 -11.51 16.30
C GLY A 90 -0.25 -12.48 17.08
N TYR A 91 0.19 -12.12 18.30
CA TYR A 91 1.04 -12.97 19.13
C TYR A 91 0.41 -13.22 20.50
N SER A 92 0.64 -14.43 21.05
CA SER A 92 0.24 -14.76 22.42
C SER A 92 0.84 -13.74 23.43
N PHE A 93 0.10 -13.46 24.47
CA PHE A 93 0.53 -12.58 25.58
C PHE A 93 1.80 -13.10 26.28
N SER A 94 2.03 -14.40 26.28
CA SER A 94 3.25 -15.05 26.79
C SER A 94 4.45 -14.90 25.86
N SER A 95 4.26 -14.45 24.62
CA SER A 95 5.34 -14.32 23.63
C SER A 95 6.15 -13.04 23.84
N TRP A 96 7.48 -13.13 23.86
CA TRP A 96 8.37 -11.97 23.87
C TRP A 96 8.09 -11.00 22.70
N ARG A 97 7.61 -11.51 21.56
CA ARG A 97 7.25 -10.71 20.38
C ARG A 97 6.07 -9.79 20.65
N HIS A 98 5.08 -10.23 21.43
CA HIS A 98 3.96 -9.39 21.87
C HIS A 98 4.50 -8.13 22.57
N TRP A 99 5.32 -8.31 23.57
CA TRP A 99 5.89 -7.22 24.36
C TRP A 99 6.85 -6.34 23.58
N SER A 100 7.63 -6.92 22.66
CA SER A 100 8.48 -6.16 21.73
C SER A 100 7.66 -5.20 20.88
N PHE A 101 6.49 -5.62 20.36
CA PHE A 101 5.62 -4.73 19.60
C PHE A 101 4.93 -3.68 20.49
N ILE A 102 4.59 -4.00 21.71
CA ILE A 102 4.08 -3.01 22.69
C ILE A 102 5.14 -1.93 22.97
N ALA A 103 6.38 -2.32 23.22
CA ALA A 103 7.47 -1.35 23.40
C ALA A 103 7.67 -0.46 22.15
N LYS A 104 7.69 -1.07 20.96
CA LYS A 104 7.76 -0.35 19.66
C LYS A 104 6.61 0.63 19.48
N LYS A 105 5.39 0.27 19.88
CA LYS A 105 4.23 1.18 19.84
C LYS A 105 4.51 2.49 20.56
N TYR A 106 5.00 2.46 21.80
CA TYR A 106 5.30 3.67 22.57
C TYR A 106 6.46 4.46 22.00
N PHE A 107 7.52 3.77 21.56
CA PHE A 107 8.66 4.39 20.88
C PHE A 107 8.23 5.12 19.61
N TYR A 108 7.52 4.44 18.69
CA TYR A 108 7.07 5.04 17.45
C TYR A 108 6.06 6.17 17.67
N LYS A 109 5.14 6.04 18.64
CA LYS A 109 4.21 7.12 18.97
C LYS A 109 4.95 8.41 19.32
N LYS A 110 5.96 8.32 20.19
CA LYS A 110 6.78 9.48 20.58
C LYS A 110 7.56 10.04 19.37
N LEU A 111 8.14 9.17 18.56
CA LEU A 111 8.92 9.56 17.39
C LEU A 111 8.06 10.24 16.32
N GLU A 112 6.94 9.65 15.94
CA GLU A 112 6.02 10.18 14.92
C GLU A 112 5.42 11.51 15.37
N HIS A 113 4.97 11.64 16.61
CA HIS A 113 4.49 12.92 17.15
C HIS A 113 5.57 14.01 17.10
N LYS A 114 6.84 13.66 17.36
CA LYS A 114 7.97 14.60 17.22
C LYS A 114 8.16 15.03 15.78
N ILE A 115 8.12 14.07 14.83
CA ILE A 115 8.24 14.36 13.39
C ILE A 115 7.11 15.30 12.95
N PHE A 116 5.87 15.00 13.30
CA PHE A 116 4.70 15.79 12.89
C PHE A 116 4.76 17.22 13.44
N ARG A 117 5.05 17.41 14.72
CA ARG A 117 5.18 18.75 15.32
C ARG A 117 6.34 19.57 14.76
N ASN A 118 7.37 18.90 14.27
CA ASN A 118 8.54 19.56 13.69
C ASN A 118 8.41 19.83 12.18
N SER A 119 7.38 19.28 11.51
CA SER A 119 7.13 19.54 10.09
C SER A 119 6.43 20.88 9.87
N LYS A 120 6.54 21.46 8.67
CA LYS A 120 5.75 22.62 8.24
C LYS A 120 4.31 22.22 7.91
N HIS A 121 4.13 21.00 7.39
CA HIS A 121 2.87 20.47 6.90
C HIS A 121 2.90 18.95 6.94
N ILE A 122 1.73 18.30 7.08
CA ILE A 122 1.59 16.86 7.00
C ILE A 122 0.79 16.48 5.74
N ILE A 123 1.34 15.61 4.91
CA ILE A 123 0.62 14.95 3.84
C ILE A 123 0.15 13.59 4.34
N CYS A 124 -1.12 13.27 4.15
CA CYS A 124 -1.73 12.03 4.60
C CYS A 124 -2.15 11.18 3.39
N ALA A 125 -1.72 9.92 3.34
CA ALA A 125 -2.11 9.02 2.25
C ALA A 125 -3.59 8.59 2.28
N GLY A 126 -4.37 9.02 3.27
CA GLY A 126 -5.81 8.76 3.38
C GLY A 126 -6.46 9.49 4.56
N GLU A 127 -7.79 9.54 4.53
CA GLU A 127 -8.62 10.27 5.52
C GLU A 127 -8.41 9.78 6.95
N ARG A 128 -8.23 8.48 7.15
CA ARG A 128 -8.02 7.92 8.50
C ARG A 128 -6.74 8.41 9.15
N ILE A 129 -5.68 8.61 8.36
CA ILE A 129 -4.44 9.22 8.85
C ILE A 129 -4.68 10.68 9.17
N TYR A 130 -5.35 11.40 8.26
CA TYR A 130 -5.70 12.80 8.43
C TYR A 130 -6.48 13.04 9.74
N ASP A 131 -7.50 12.24 10.02
CA ASP A 131 -8.30 12.36 11.25
C ASP A 131 -7.49 12.19 12.53
N ILE A 132 -6.40 11.44 12.48
CA ILE A 132 -5.50 11.25 13.63
C ILE A 132 -4.54 12.43 13.79
N VAL A 133 -4.03 13.00 12.67
CA VAL A 133 -2.93 13.97 12.73
C VAL A 133 -3.35 15.42 12.59
N LYS A 134 -4.55 15.73 12.11
CA LYS A 134 -5.06 17.08 11.85
C LYS A 134 -5.01 18.04 13.05
N ASN A 135 -5.04 17.48 14.26
CA ASN A 135 -4.93 18.27 15.51
C ASN A 135 -3.48 18.45 16.01
N ILE A 136 -2.49 17.85 15.31
CA ILE A 136 -1.07 17.95 15.66
C ILE A 136 -0.39 19.05 14.84
N GLN A 137 -0.70 19.10 13.55
CA GLN A 137 -0.14 20.05 12.59
C GLN A 137 -1.11 20.19 11.41
N THR A 138 -1.00 21.30 10.64
CA THR A 138 -1.72 21.47 9.37
C THR A 138 -1.50 20.25 8.46
N ALA A 139 -2.58 19.69 7.95
CA ALA A 139 -2.53 18.45 7.20
C ALA A 139 -3.42 18.48 5.95
N THR A 140 -3.04 17.73 4.92
CA THR A 140 -3.81 17.56 3.67
C THR A 140 -3.76 16.12 3.21
N VAL A 141 -4.89 15.64 2.68
CA VAL A 141 -4.97 14.29 2.10
C VAL A 141 -4.51 14.30 0.65
N VAL A 142 -3.39 13.61 0.38
CA VAL A 142 -2.91 13.27 -0.96
C VAL A 142 -2.83 11.74 -1.03
N ARG A 143 -3.78 11.12 -1.72
CA ARG A 143 -3.93 9.66 -1.72
C ARG A 143 -2.83 8.96 -2.49
N ASN A 144 -2.54 7.71 -2.13
CA ASN A 144 -1.80 6.84 -3.03
C ASN A 144 -2.55 6.73 -4.35
N SER A 145 -1.83 6.79 -5.48
CA SER A 145 -2.44 6.91 -6.79
C SER A 145 -1.72 6.08 -7.84
N VAL A 146 -2.37 5.90 -8.97
CA VAL A 146 -1.83 5.21 -10.13
C VAL A 146 -2.04 6.03 -11.40
N PHE A 147 -1.15 5.89 -12.36
CA PHE A 147 -1.32 6.40 -13.71
C PHE A 147 -2.23 5.45 -14.49
N LEU A 148 -3.48 5.81 -14.67
CA LEU A 148 -4.51 4.92 -15.20
C LEU A 148 -4.18 4.39 -16.62
N GLU A 149 -3.46 5.15 -17.41
CA GLU A 149 -3.04 4.77 -18.76
C GLU A 149 -2.03 3.62 -18.80
N LYS A 150 -1.31 3.39 -17.67
CA LYS A 150 -0.39 2.25 -17.54
C LYS A 150 -1.11 0.92 -17.31
N TYR A 151 -2.41 0.97 -17.00
CA TYR A 151 -3.21 -0.19 -16.63
C TYR A 151 -4.32 -0.41 -17.64
N LYS A 152 -4.29 -1.55 -18.32
CA LYS A 152 -5.36 -1.97 -19.25
C LYS A 152 -6.23 -3.02 -18.56
N PRO A 153 -7.51 -3.15 -18.90
CA PRO A 153 -8.37 -4.20 -18.37
C PRO A 153 -7.75 -5.59 -18.47
N THR A 154 -8.09 -6.46 -17.54
CA THR A 154 -7.63 -7.86 -17.57
C THR A 154 -8.08 -8.56 -18.86
N LYS A 155 -7.23 -9.43 -19.39
CA LYS A 155 -7.54 -10.27 -20.56
C LYS A 155 -8.10 -11.64 -20.17
N CYS A 156 -8.06 -11.98 -18.90
CA CYS A 156 -8.40 -13.30 -18.41
C CYS A 156 -9.92 -13.48 -18.27
N LYS A 157 -10.52 -14.28 -19.18
CA LYS A 157 -11.95 -14.61 -19.14
C LYS A 157 -12.28 -15.68 -18.10
N LYS A 158 -11.38 -16.67 -17.90
CA LYS A 158 -11.55 -17.71 -16.89
C LYS A 158 -11.36 -17.13 -15.49
N LEU A 159 -12.04 -17.69 -14.51
CA LEU A 159 -11.78 -17.34 -13.11
C LEU A 159 -10.39 -17.84 -12.71
N LYS A 160 -9.49 -16.92 -12.49
CA LYS A 160 -8.12 -17.13 -12.07
C LYS A 160 -7.74 -16.07 -11.05
N ILE A 161 -7.29 -16.48 -9.90
CA ILE A 161 -7.16 -15.61 -8.73
C ILE A 161 -5.69 -15.24 -8.52
N ALA A 162 -5.40 -13.94 -8.46
CA ALA A 162 -4.10 -13.40 -8.08
C ALA A 162 -4.01 -13.18 -6.57
N LEU A 163 -2.89 -13.54 -5.99
CA LEU A 163 -2.44 -13.09 -4.67
C LEU A 163 -1.10 -12.37 -4.85
N VAL A 164 -0.99 -11.14 -4.37
CA VAL A 164 0.21 -10.31 -4.58
C VAL A 164 0.98 -10.15 -3.28
N GLY A 165 2.28 -10.58 -3.30
CA GLY A 165 3.22 -10.54 -2.18
C GLY A 165 4.05 -9.26 -2.11
N PRO A 166 5.15 -9.25 -1.36
CA PRO A 166 6.03 -10.40 -1.05
C PRO A 166 5.55 -11.28 0.11
N PHE A 167 5.66 -12.61 -0.06
CA PHE A 167 5.28 -13.64 0.92
C PHE A 167 6.53 -14.10 1.68
N LEU A 168 7.07 -13.25 2.55
CA LEU A 168 8.34 -13.44 3.24
C LEU A 168 8.15 -13.79 4.73
N PRO A 169 9.15 -14.37 5.40
CA PRO A 169 9.10 -14.66 6.83
C PRO A 169 8.74 -13.42 7.65
N GLY A 170 7.95 -13.60 8.69
CA GLY A 170 7.45 -12.52 9.53
C GLY A 170 6.22 -11.77 8.97
N LYS A 171 5.89 -11.99 7.67
CA LYS A 171 4.67 -11.48 7.06
C LYS A 171 3.59 -12.55 6.83
N ILE A 172 3.88 -13.80 7.14
CA ILE A 172 2.97 -14.93 6.91
C ILE A 172 1.62 -14.74 7.63
N ASN A 173 1.64 -14.38 8.90
CA ASN A 173 0.40 -14.14 9.67
C ASN A 173 -0.36 -12.90 9.18
N TYR A 174 0.36 -11.97 8.56
CA TYR A 174 -0.14 -10.72 8.06
C TYR A 174 -0.99 -10.86 6.78
N PHE A 175 -0.75 -11.91 6.00
CA PHE A 175 -1.50 -12.18 4.77
C PHE A 175 -2.69 -13.13 4.97
N GLY A 176 -3.01 -13.49 6.20
CA GLY A 176 -4.11 -14.43 6.47
C GLY A 176 -3.86 -15.81 5.89
N LEU A 177 -2.66 -16.39 6.14
CA LEU A 177 -2.24 -17.68 5.59
C LEU A 177 -3.29 -18.78 5.77
N ASP A 178 -3.90 -18.86 6.96
CA ASP A 178 -4.93 -19.88 7.24
C ASP A 178 -6.22 -19.67 6.42
N MET A 179 -6.57 -18.41 6.16
CA MET A 179 -7.70 -18.09 5.27
C MET A 179 -7.37 -18.49 3.83
N ILE A 180 -6.18 -18.13 3.35
CA ILE A 180 -5.71 -18.48 2.00
C ILE A 180 -5.67 -19.99 1.83
N LYS A 181 -5.09 -20.72 2.79
CA LYS A 181 -4.99 -22.18 2.75
C LYS A 181 -6.36 -22.85 2.69
N PHE A 182 -7.30 -22.39 3.49
CA PHE A 182 -8.68 -22.87 3.48
C PHE A 182 -9.35 -22.63 2.11
N VAL A 183 -9.30 -21.39 1.62
CA VAL A 183 -9.93 -20.98 0.36
C VAL A 183 -9.38 -21.77 -0.83
N VAL A 184 -8.04 -21.93 -0.91
CA VAL A 184 -7.39 -22.70 -1.98
C VAL A 184 -7.84 -24.16 -1.98
N LYS A 185 -7.96 -24.78 -0.81
CA LYS A 185 -8.44 -26.16 -0.66
C LYS A 185 -9.91 -26.34 -1.05
N GLN A 186 -10.76 -25.37 -0.75
CA GLN A 186 -12.19 -25.42 -1.06
C GLN A 186 -12.53 -25.03 -2.50
N SER A 187 -11.54 -24.61 -3.29
CA SER A 187 -11.73 -24.12 -4.66
C SER A 187 -10.75 -24.80 -5.62
N GLU A 188 -10.76 -26.13 -5.66
CA GLU A 188 -9.78 -26.95 -6.41
C GLU A 188 -9.87 -26.76 -7.93
N ASP A 189 -11.03 -26.36 -8.44
CA ASP A 189 -11.28 -26.06 -9.85
C ASP A 189 -10.77 -24.69 -10.31
N ILE A 190 -10.19 -23.90 -9.40
CA ILE A 190 -9.74 -22.53 -9.65
C ILE A 190 -8.23 -22.41 -9.49
N GLU A 191 -7.56 -21.81 -10.45
CA GLU A 191 -6.11 -21.53 -10.38
C GLU A 191 -5.82 -20.31 -9.51
N PHE A 192 -4.93 -20.46 -8.53
CA PHE A 192 -4.42 -19.41 -7.67
C PHE A 192 -2.95 -19.10 -8.02
N VAL A 193 -2.68 -17.84 -8.35
CA VAL A 193 -1.35 -17.37 -8.75
C VAL A 193 -0.78 -16.44 -7.69
N PHE A 194 0.29 -16.89 -7.05
CA PHE A 194 1.05 -16.11 -6.07
C PHE A 194 2.13 -15.31 -6.79
N ILE A 195 1.92 -14.00 -6.88
CA ILE A 195 2.79 -13.08 -7.62
C ILE A 195 3.74 -12.38 -6.65
N GLY A 196 5.02 -12.58 -6.81
CA GLY A 196 6.07 -11.95 -6.02
C GLY A 196 6.97 -12.95 -5.28
N PRO A 197 8.05 -12.45 -4.66
CA PRO A 197 8.98 -13.27 -3.90
C PRO A 197 8.27 -14.05 -2.80
N THR A 198 8.56 -15.35 -2.74
CA THR A 198 7.89 -16.29 -1.82
C THR A 198 8.93 -17.09 -1.06
N ASP A 199 8.83 -17.09 0.24
CA ASP A 199 9.66 -17.91 1.14
C ASP A 199 9.26 -19.38 1.04
N LYS A 200 10.23 -20.27 1.32
CA LYS A 200 10.03 -21.72 1.22
C LYS A 200 8.90 -22.22 2.11
N LYS A 201 8.84 -21.80 3.38
CA LYS A 201 7.80 -22.25 4.32
C LYS A 201 6.40 -21.86 3.86
N PHE A 202 6.25 -20.64 3.30
CA PHE A 202 4.98 -20.19 2.74
C PHE A 202 4.59 -21.03 1.52
N LYS A 203 5.55 -21.29 0.62
CA LYS A 203 5.34 -22.10 -0.56
C LYS A 203 4.94 -23.54 -0.17
N ASP A 204 5.68 -24.19 0.73
CA ASP A 204 5.40 -25.56 1.19
C ASP A 204 4.00 -25.67 1.83
N ALA A 205 3.59 -24.64 2.59
CA ALA A 205 2.27 -24.60 3.23
C ALA A 205 1.09 -24.46 2.25
N LEU A 206 1.34 -23.95 1.05
CA LEU A 206 0.33 -23.63 0.03
C LEU A 206 0.57 -24.34 -1.30
N GLN A 207 1.39 -25.38 -1.34
CA GLN A 207 1.64 -26.16 -2.54
C GLN A 207 0.52 -27.16 -2.77
N PHE A 208 -0.51 -26.73 -3.51
CA PHE A 208 -1.64 -27.54 -3.97
C PHE A 208 -1.62 -27.65 -5.50
N LYS A 209 -2.41 -28.59 -6.08
CA LYS A 209 -2.48 -28.79 -7.54
C LYS A 209 -2.91 -27.52 -8.30
N ASN A 210 -3.73 -26.70 -7.67
CA ASN A 210 -4.30 -25.49 -8.23
C ASN A 210 -3.53 -24.20 -7.87
N THR A 211 -2.29 -24.31 -7.36
CA THR A 211 -1.46 -23.16 -6.98
C THR A 211 -0.23 -23.01 -7.87
N LYS A 212 0.07 -21.78 -8.25
CA LYS A 212 1.25 -21.40 -9.02
C LYS A 212 1.99 -20.26 -8.33
N PHE A 213 3.30 -20.38 -8.20
CA PHE A 213 4.18 -19.36 -7.63
C PHE A 213 5.08 -18.77 -8.71
N THR A 214 5.01 -17.46 -8.94
CA THR A 214 5.80 -16.83 -9.99
C THR A 214 7.21 -16.43 -9.54
N GLY A 215 7.41 -16.28 -8.22
CA GLY A 215 8.60 -15.58 -7.72
C GLY A 215 8.62 -14.12 -8.13
N LYS A 216 9.81 -13.52 -8.16
CA LYS A 216 10.00 -12.16 -8.70
C LYS A 216 9.71 -12.16 -10.21
N VAL A 217 8.88 -11.23 -10.67
CA VAL A 217 8.51 -11.07 -12.08
C VAL A 217 9.03 -9.74 -12.61
N ASP A 218 9.47 -9.72 -13.86
CA ASP A 218 9.95 -8.50 -14.51
C ASP A 218 8.77 -7.65 -14.99
N ASN A 219 7.74 -8.27 -15.56
CA ASN A 219 6.52 -7.61 -15.98
C ASN A 219 5.35 -7.91 -15.03
N TYR A 220 5.34 -7.21 -13.91
CA TYR A 220 4.35 -7.38 -12.87
C TYR A 220 2.92 -7.12 -13.36
N ILE A 221 2.70 -6.04 -14.12
CA ILE A 221 1.36 -5.64 -14.57
C ILE A 221 0.77 -6.67 -15.52
N GLU A 222 1.54 -7.17 -16.47
CA GLU A 222 1.07 -8.22 -17.40
C GLU A 222 0.81 -9.54 -16.65
N THR A 223 1.63 -9.88 -15.66
CA THR A 223 1.40 -11.04 -14.81
C THR A 223 0.10 -10.89 -14.01
N LEU A 224 -0.16 -9.72 -13.43
CA LEU A 224 -1.41 -9.42 -12.72
C LEU A 224 -2.61 -9.54 -13.67
N ARG A 225 -2.54 -8.95 -14.85
CA ARG A 225 -3.58 -9.00 -15.89
C ARG A 225 -3.83 -10.40 -16.47
N SER A 226 -2.94 -11.35 -16.27
CA SER A 226 -3.19 -12.76 -16.60
C SER A 226 -4.17 -13.45 -15.65
N CYS A 227 -4.56 -12.79 -14.58
CA CYS A 227 -5.59 -13.21 -13.62
C CYS A 227 -6.84 -12.33 -13.78
N SER A 228 -7.96 -12.77 -13.21
CA SER A 228 -9.25 -12.09 -13.33
C SER A 228 -9.79 -11.52 -12.04
N VAL A 229 -9.21 -11.90 -10.88
CA VAL A 229 -9.64 -11.48 -9.53
C VAL A 229 -8.41 -11.34 -8.64
N LEU A 230 -8.38 -10.32 -7.78
CA LEU A 230 -7.41 -10.20 -6.70
C LEU A 230 -8.01 -10.74 -5.40
N LEU A 231 -7.34 -11.68 -4.75
CA LEU A 231 -7.65 -12.12 -3.39
C LEU A 231 -6.60 -11.58 -2.41
N ALA A 232 -7.06 -10.88 -1.38
CA ALA A 232 -6.20 -10.34 -0.33
C ALA A 232 -6.91 -10.38 1.04
N PRO A 233 -7.05 -11.55 1.68
CA PRO A 233 -7.71 -11.68 2.96
C PRO A 233 -6.76 -11.23 4.07
N TYR A 234 -7.12 -10.16 4.75
CA TYR A 234 -6.35 -9.66 5.89
C TYR A 234 -6.98 -10.13 7.20
N PRO A 235 -6.22 -10.67 8.14
CA PRO A 235 -6.72 -10.93 9.49
C PRO A 235 -7.03 -9.63 10.23
N ASP A 236 -7.93 -9.66 11.19
CA ASP A 236 -8.44 -8.47 11.90
C ASP A 236 -7.35 -7.59 12.53
N TYR A 237 -6.23 -8.20 12.93
CA TYR A 237 -5.09 -7.47 13.48
C TYR A 237 -4.20 -6.79 12.42
N ALA A 238 -4.39 -7.10 11.13
CA ALA A 238 -3.58 -6.55 10.03
C ALA A 238 -4.18 -5.26 9.44
N TYR A 239 -4.74 -4.43 10.28
CA TYR A 239 -5.39 -3.20 9.90
C TYR A 239 -4.40 -2.14 9.42
N TYR A 240 -4.62 -1.62 8.22
CA TYR A 240 -3.85 -0.50 7.65
C TYR A 240 -4.67 0.80 7.66
N LEU A 241 -3.97 1.91 7.63
CA LEU A 241 -4.58 3.24 7.56
C LEU A 241 -4.55 3.84 6.15
N GLY A 242 -3.67 3.35 5.29
CA GLY A 242 -3.50 3.88 3.94
C GLY A 242 -3.86 2.89 2.85
N SER A 243 -4.12 3.42 1.66
CA SER A 243 -4.43 2.68 0.45
C SER A 243 -3.36 1.63 0.12
N LYS A 244 -3.80 0.46 -0.27
CA LYS A 244 -2.90 -0.62 -0.72
C LYS A 244 -2.68 -0.52 -2.22
N THR A 245 -1.47 -0.23 -2.66
CA THR A 245 -1.12 -0.09 -4.08
C THR A 245 -1.65 -1.26 -4.93
N LYS A 246 -1.51 -2.50 -4.48
CA LYS A 246 -2.03 -3.67 -5.20
C LYS A 246 -3.55 -3.66 -5.41
N PHE A 247 -4.32 -3.00 -4.54
CA PHE A 247 -5.77 -2.83 -4.72
C PHE A 247 -6.04 -1.81 -5.81
N LEU A 248 -5.30 -0.70 -5.80
CA LEU A 248 -5.42 0.34 -6.83
C LEU A 248 -5.03 -0.21 -8.20
N GLU A 249 -3.96 -1.00 -8.27
CA GLU A 249 -3.48 -1.66 -9.49
C GLU A 249 -4.48 -2.67 -10.04
N ALA A 250 -5.04 -3.54 -9.18
CA ALA A 250 -6.08 -4.49 -9.58
C ALA A 250 -7.35 -3.78 -10.06
N ALA A 251 -7.81 -2.77 -9.31
CA ALA A 251 -8.96 -1.96 -9.69
C ALA A 251 -8.73 -1.21 -11.02
N ALA A 252 -7.52 -0.66 -11.23
CA ALA A 252 -7.14 -0.05 -12.50
C ALA A 252 -7.11 -1.06 -13.68
N CYS A 253 -6.90 -2.35 -13.40
CA CYS A 253 -7.02 -3.43 -14.38
C CYS A 253 -8.45 -4.00 -14.53
N GLU A 254 -9.47 -3.37 -13.98
CA GLU A 254 -10.85 -3.88 -13.95
C GLU A 254 -10.95 -5.28 -13.29
N MET A 255 -10.11 -5.57 -12.31
CA MET A 255 -10.15 -6.82 -11.58
C MET A 255 -10.96 -6.64 -10.30
N PRO A 256 -12.04 -7.42 -10.07
CA PRO A 256 -12.70 -7.50 -8.79
C PRO A 256 -11.74 -7.88 -7.67
N ILE A 257 -12.02 -7.39 -6.48
CA ILE A 257 -11.20 -7.61 -5.29
C ILE A 257 -12.01 -8.38 -4.26
N ILE A 258 -11.46 -9.50 -3.78
CA ILE A 258 -11.97 -10.24 -2.61
C ILE A 258 -11.07 -9.91 -1.44
N THR A 259 -11.65 -9.43 -0.34
CA THR A 259 -10.89 -9.10 0.87
C THR A 259 -11.77 -9.23 2.12
N THR A 260 -11.17 -9.03 3.28
CA THR A 260 -11.90 -8.92 4.55
C THR A 260 -12.30 -7.45 4.81
N PRO A 261 -13.27 -7.17 5.69
CA PRO A 261 -13.67 -5.80 6.01
C PRO A 261 -12.51 -4.91 6.46
N VAL A 262 -11.57 -5.44 7.23
CA VAL A 262 -10.35 -4.72 7.64
C VAL A 262 -9.37 -4.47 6.47
N GLY A 263 -9.50 -5.21 5.40
CA GLY A 263 -8.71 -5.05 4.17
C GLY A 263 -9.24 -3.93 3.27
N ASN A 264 -10.55 -3.66 3.30
CA ASN A 264 -11.17 -2.65 2.46
C ASN A 264 -11.12 -1.28 3.14
N LEU A 265 -10.18 -0.45 2.74
CA LEU A 265 -9.98 0.89 3.30
C LEU A 265 -10.34 2.00 2.31
N ASP A 266 -10.45 1.66 1.03
CA ASP A 266 -10.37 2.62 -0.06
C ASP A 266 -11.65 2.68 -0.90
N PHE A 267 -12.41 1.57 -0.99
CA PHE A 267 -13.54 1.44 -1.89
C PHE A 267 -14.86 1.34 -1.14
N GLN A 268 -15.94 1.68 -1.82
CA GLN A 268 -17.28 1.42 -1.30
C GLN A 268 -17.49 -0.10 -1.14
N ASN A 269 -18.20 -0.50 -0.10
CA ASN A 269 -18.34 -1.92 0.26
C ASN A 269 -19.06 -2.74 -0.82
N ASP A 270 -19.92 -2.14 -1.60
CA ASP A 270 -20.63 -2.78 -2.73
C ASP A 270 -19.79 -2.91 -4.01
N TYR A 271 -18.59 -2.31 -4.05
CA TYR A 271 -17.64 -2.47 -5.15
C TYR A 271 -16.64 -3.61 -4.92
N VAL A 272 -16.58 -4.11 -3.68
CA VAL A 272 -15.58 -5.10 -3.25
C VAL A 272 -16.29 -6.31 -2.66
N CYS A 273 -15.83 -7.50 -2.98
CA CYS A 273 -16.33 -8.74 -2.41
C CYS A 273 -15.76 -8.94 -1.00
N LEU A 274 -16.59 -8.73 0.02
CA LEU A 274 -16.18 -8.84 1.41
C LEU A 274 -16.54 -10.20 2.01
N GLY A 275 -15.57 -10.84 2.66
CA GLY A 275 -15.78 -12.05 3.46
C GLY A 275 -15.15 -11.89 4.85
N LYS A 276 -15.95 -11.99 5.91
CA LYS A 276 -15.47 -11.93 7.31
C LYS A 276 -14.88 -13.26 7.75
N THR A 277 -15.42 -14.35 7.24
CA THR A 277 -15.03 -15.72 7.56
C THR A 277 -14.36 -16.40 6.36
N LYS A 278 -13.67 -17.51 6.62
CA LYS A 278 -13.08 -18.34 5.57
C LYS A 278 -14.14 -18.85 4.59
N GLN A 279 -15.32 -19.20 5.10
CA GLN A 279 -16.43 -19.69 4.29
C GLN A 279 -17.01 -18.59 3.41
N GLU A 280 -17.25 -17.40 3.95
CA GLU A 280 -17.72 -16.26 3.17
C GLU A 280 -16.73 -15.88 2.04
N LEU A 281 -15.41 -16.01 2.25
CA LEU A 281 -14.43 -15.80 1.19
C LEU A 281 -14.59 -16.81 0.04
N VAL A 282 -14.90 -18.08 0.35
CA VAL A 282 -15.22 -19.10 -0.66
C VAL A 282 -16.50 -18.74 -1.41
N GLU A 283 -17.54 -18.30 -0.71
CA GLU A 283 -18.81 -17.84 -1.32
C GLU A 283 -18.58 -16.67 -2.28
N GLN A 284 -17.73 -15.69 -1.90
CA GLN A 284 -17.35 -14.60 -2.79
C GLN A 284 -16.63 -15.08 -4.05
N ILE A 285 -15.80 -16.11 -3.93
CA ILE A 285 -15.16 -16.74 -5.10
C ILE A 285 -16.21 -17.40 -6.01
N HIS A 286 -17.16 -18.12 -5.43
CA HIS A 286 -18.25 -18.74 -6.20
C HIS A 286 -19.13 -17.69 -6.88
N TYR A 287 -19.46 -16.58 -6.20
CA TYR A 287 -20.18 -15.44 -6.78
C TYR A 287 -19.45 -14.87 -8.01
N LEU A 288 -18.12 -14.80 -7.94
CA LEU A 288 -17.28 -14.33 -9.05
C LEU A 288 -17.01 -15.38 -10.14
N LYS A 289 -17.57 -16.61 -10.08
CA LYS A 289 -17.60 -17.53 -11.24
C LYS A 289 -18.39 -16.91 -12.41
N ASN A 290 -19.38 -16.06 -12.12
CA ASN A 290 -20.12 -15.33 -13.12
C ASN A 290 -19.26 -14.21 -13.75
N GLU A 291 -18.97 -14.32 -15.05
CA GLU A 291 -18.14 -13.36 -15.78
C GLU A 291 -18.78 -11.96 -15.86
N SER A 292 -20.11 -11.89 -15.99
CA SER A 292 -20.81 -10.60 -16.05
C SER A 292 -20.65 -9.82 -14.75
N VAL A 293 -20.75 -10.50 -13.60
CA VAL A 293 -20.51 -9.91 -12.28
C VAL A 293 -19.07 -9.38 -12.17
N ARG A 294 -18.10 -10.18 -12.61
CA ARG A 294 -16.69 -9.73 -12.60
C ARG A 294 -16.50 -8.46 -13.43
N LYS A 295 -17.10 -8.40 -14.62
CA LYS A 295 -16.99 -7.23 -15.50
C LYS A 295 -17.66 -5.99 -14.90
N ASP A 296 -18.83 -6.13 -14.29
CA ASP A 296 -19.53 -5.00 -13.66
C ASP A 296 -18.74 -4.42 -12.47
N LEU A 297 -18.32 -5.28 -11.54
CA LEU A 297 -17.52 -4.86 -10.40
C LEU A 297 -16.17 -4.25 -10.82
N GLY A 298 -15.50 -4.86 -11.80
CA GLY A 298 -14.24 -4.34 -12.32
C GLY A 298 -14.39 -2.94 -12.92
N LYS A 299 -15.44 -2.67 -13.69
CA LYS A 299 -15.73 -1.34 -14.23
C LYS A 299 -16.02 -0.32 -13.13
N LYS A 300 -16.82 -0.68 -12.12
CA LYS A 300 -17.09 0.19 -10.96
C LYS A 300 -15.79 0.58 -10.24
N LEU A 301 -14.92 -0.39 -9.98
CA LEU A 301 -13.62 -0.15 -9.35
C LEU A 301 -12.73 0.76 -10.21
N ARG A 302 -12.61 0.51 -11.52
CA ARG A 302 -11.80 1.37 -12.41
C ARG A 302 -12.35 2.79 -12.48
N ASN A 303 -13.66 2.98 -12.50
CA ASN A 303 -14.27 4.31 -12.44
C ASN A 303 -13.92 5.05 -11.14
N GLU A 304 -13.89 4.33 -10.01
CA GLU A 304 -13.46 4.90 -8.74
C GLU A 304 -11.97 5.32 -8.76
N ILE A 305 -11.10 4.49 -9.36
CA ILE A 305 -9.68 4.83 -9.57
C ILE A 305 -9.55 6.12 -10.39
N SER A 306 -10.30 6.24 -11.50
CA SER A 306 -10.19 7.42 -12.36
C SER A 306 -10.57 8.71 -11.66
N ARG A 307 -11.51 8.65 -10.70
CA ARG A 307 -12.02 9.83 -9.97
C ARG A 307 -11.22 10.17 -8.72
N LYS A 308 -10.76 9.18 -7.95
CA LYS A 308 -10.20 9.41 -6.62
C LYS A 308 -8.73 9.02 -6.45
N TYR A 309 -8.20 8.17 -7.35
CA TYR A 309 -6.86 7.62 -7.20
C TYR A 309 -6.02 7.78 -8.47
N ASN A 310 -6.34 8.78 -9.28
CA ASN A 310 -5.59 9.13 -10.47
C ASN A 310 -4.42 10.05 -10.10
N ALA A 311 -3.21 9.63 -10.47
CA ALA A 311 -1.98 10.35 -10.16
C ALA A 311 -1.95 11.77 -10.76
N GLU A 312 -2.55 11.96 -11.95
CA GLU A 312 -2.65 13.27 -12.62
C GLU A 312 -3.52 14.28 -11.84
N ILE A 313 -4.48 13.78 -11.04
CA ILE A 313 -5.37 14.62 -10.20
C ILE A 313 -4.76 14.81 -8.82
N GLU A 314 -4.27 13.75 -8.19
CA GLU A 314 -3.75 13.84 -6.82
C GLU A 314 -2.47 14.70 -6.74
N VAL A 315 -1.66 14.73 -7.80
CA VAL A 315 -0.45 15.56 -7.86
C VAL A 315 -0.75 17.07 -7.80
N ASP A 316 -1.91 17.52 -8.28
CA ASP A 316 -2.27 18.95 -8.24
C ASP A 316 -2.43 19.44 -6.79
N LYS A 317 -2.88 18.57 -5.88
CA LYS A 317 -2.91 18.87 -4.43
C LYS A 317 -1.50 19.03 -3.86
N LEU A 318 -0.58 18.15 -4.28
CA LEU A 318 0.82 18.21 -3.86
C LEU A 318 1.48 19.50 -4.36
N ILE A 319 1.24 19.87 -5.61
CA ILE A 319 1.72 21.13 -6.21
C ILE A 319 1.20 22.35 -5.44
N LYS A 320 -0.07 22.34 -5.04
CA LYS A 320 -0.65 23.43 -4.23
C LYS A 320 0.10 23.59 -2.90
N ILE A 321 0.33 22.47 -2.18
CA ILE A 321 1.10 22.47 -0.93
C ILE A 321 2.50 23.04 -1.16
N TYR A 322 3.19 22.62 -2.21
CA TYR A 322 4.53 23.10 -2.51
C TYR A 322 4.57 24.60 -2.82
N LYS A 323 3.60 25.13 -3.55
CA LYS A 323 3.50 26.56 -3.84
C LYS A 323 3.21 27.42 -2.60
N GLU A 324 2.48 26.86 -1.62
CA GLU A 324 2.16 27.56 -0.38
C GLU A 324 3.35 27.58 0.61
N LEU A 325 4.30 26.65 0.47
CA LEU A 325 5.40 26.47 1.42
C LEU A 325 6.79 26.84 0.88
N ALA A 326 6.92 27.03 -0.44
CA ALA A 326 8.14 27.49 -1.09
C ALA A 326 8.30 29.01 -0.95
#